data_6ea00169b6d53fe0e54a0cc259ecc03d
#
_entry.id   6ea00169b6d53fe0e54a0cc259ecc03d
#
_cell.length_a   1.000
_cell.length_b   1.000
_cell.length_c   1.000
_cell.angle_alpha   90.00
_cell.angle_beta   90.00
_cell.angle_gamma   90.00
#
_symmetry.space_group_name_H-M   'P 1'
#
loop_
_entity.id
_entity.type
_entity.pdbx_description
1 polymer ?
#
loop_
_entity_poly.entity_id
_entity_poly.type
_entity_poly.pdbx_seq_one_letter_code
_entity_poly.pdbx_strand_id
1 'polypeptide(L)'
;MSTRAQVRFATREEGVTFNEHPEEIHAQFYKHSDGYPEGLGIDIAESLLDSTKITNWEIEHLDTKHSDLEFIYYIWQKPQSEAWISIFEVQPFVDQIGECIFVGRADKLIGKYKQNTNYDG
;
A
#
# COMPACT_ATOMS: atom_id res chain seq x y z
N MET A 1 -16.33 -11.44 -3.36
CA MET A 1 -15.39 -11.62 -2.26
C MET A 1 -14.60 -10.35 -2.02
N SER A 2 -14.39 -10.01 -0.78
CA SER A 2 -13.65 -8.79 -0.45
C SER A 2 -12.15 -9.06 -0.46
N THR A 3 -11.40 -8.15 -1.05
CA THR A 3 -9.93 -8.18 -1.02
C THR A 3 -9.48 -7.31 0.14
N ARG A 4 -8.78 -7.89 1.08
CA ARG A 4 -8.37 -7.21 2.30
C ARG A 4 -6.89 -6.82 2.24
N ALA A 5 -6.59 -5.65 2.80
CA ALA A 5 -5.24 -5.11 2.76
C ALA A 5 -4.94 -4.26 3.99
N GLN A 6 -3.65 -4.08 4.26
CA GLN A 6 -3.17 -3.13 5.24
C GLN A 6 -2.36 -2.07 4.54
N VAL A 7 -2.44 -0.83 5.05
CA VAL A 7 -1.62 0.29 4.60
C VAL A 7 -0.76 0.72 5.78
N ARG A 8 0.55 0.71 5.58
CA ARG A 8 1.52 1.01 6.63
C ARG A 8 2.40 2.17 6.22
N PHE A 9 2.61 3.10 7.13
CA PHE A 9 3.50 4.24 6.92
C PHE A 9 4.86 3.94 7.54
N ALA A 10 5.92 4.14 6.77
CA ALA A 10 7.27 3.83 7.20
C ALA A 10 8.23 4.92 6.77
N THR A 11 9.37 5.00 7.44
CA THR A 11 10.47 5.88 7.05
C THR A 11 11.58 5.01 6.51
N ARG A 12 12.16 5.41 5.38
CA ARG A 12 13.28 4.67 4.82
C ARG A 12 14.53 4.90 5.65
N GLU A 13 15.10 3.81 6.11
CA GLU A 13 16.36 3.85 6.83
C GLU A 13 17.51 3.67 5.85
N GLU A 14 18.71 4.10 6.26
CA GLU A 14 19.89 3.95 5.45
C GLU A 14 20.16 2.47 5.20
N GLY A 15 20.42 2.11 3.94
CA GLY A 15 20.69 0.74 3.56
C GLY A 15 19.49 -0.11 3.25
N VAL A 16 18.27 0.39 3.51
CA VAL A 16 17.04 -0.35 3.22
C VAL A 16 16.52 0.04 1.84
N THR A 17 16.15 -0.94 1.05
CA THR A 17 15.54 -0.70 -0.26
C THR A 17 14.03 -0.73 -0.15
N PHE A 18 13.35 -0.06 -1.09
CA PHE A 18 11.89 0.03 -1.02
C PHE A 18 11.17 -1.29 -1.32
N ASN A 19 11.89 -2.29 -1.84
CA ASN A 19 11.30 -3.60 -2.10
C ASN A 19 11.49 -4.58 -0.93
N GLU A 20 11.91 -4.08 0.22
CA GLU A 20 12.03 -4.85 1.44
C GLU A 20 11.03 -4.32 2.47
N HIS A 21 10.70 -5.15 3.45
CA HIS A 21 9.84 -4.71 4.55
C HIS A 21 10.62 -3.82 5.49
N PRO A 22 10.01 -2.71 5.97
CA PRO A 22 10.68 -1.84 6.93
C PRO A 22 10.76 -2.52 8.30
N GLU A 23 11.77 -2.17 9.07
CA GLU A 23 11.90 -2.64 10.44
C GLU A 23 10.89 -1.96 11.36
N GLU A 24 10.49 -0.74 11.03
CA GLU A 24 9.61 0.05 11.87
C GLU A 24 8.54 0.73 11.04
N ILE A 25 7.31 0.69 11.52
CA ILE A 25 6.19 1.40 10.92
C ILE A 25 5.62 2.37 11.94
N HIS A 26 5.09 3.50 11.45
CA HIS A 26 4.61 4.59 12.30
C HIS A 26 3.09 4.61 12.43
N ALA A 27 2.38 4.09 11.45
CA ALA A 27 0.93 4.02 11.45
C ALA A 27 0.47 2.89 10.58
N GLN A 28 -0.68 2.32 10.91
CA GLN A 28 -1.24 1.19 10.18
C GLN A 28 -2.74 1.40 10.02
N PHE A 29 -3.23 1.12 8.82
CA PHE A 29 -4.63 1.21 8.48
C PHE A 29 -5.08 -0.09 7.84
N TYR A 30 -6.38 -0.37 7.97
CA TYR A 30 -6.98 -1.57 7.43
C TYR A 30 -8.05 -1.22 6.40
N LYS A 31 -8.08 -1.97 5.32
CA LYS A 31 -9.09 -1.87 4.28
C LYS A 31 -9.66 -3.27 4.07
N HIS A 32 -10.94 -3.46 4.42
CA HIS A 32 -11.53 -4.79 4.35
C HIS A 32 -12.26 -5.10 3.05
N SER A 33 -12.21 -4.19 2.08
CA SER A 33 -12.73 -4.42 0.74
C SER A 33 -11.96 -3.58 -0.27
N ASP A 34 -11.91 -4.06 -1.52
CA ASP A 34 -11.26 -3.35 -2.63
C ASP A 34 -9.78 -3.04 -2.38
N GLY A 35 -9.09 -3.93 -1.66
CA GLY A 35 -7.69 -3.75 -1.31
C GLY A 35 -6.69 -4.05 -2.43
N TYR A 36 -7.15 -4.44 -3.61
CA TYR A 36 -6.29 -4.75 -4.75
C TYR A 36 -5.69 -3.45 -5.33
N PRO A 37 -4.56 -3.55 -6.07
CA PRO A 37 -3.85 -2.35 -6.54
C PRO A 37 -4.68 -1.41 -7.41
N GLU A 38 -5.57 -1.93 -8.24
CA GLU A 38 -6.45 -1.12 -9.09
C GLU A 38 -7.50 -0.34 -8.28
N GLY A 39 -7.75 -0.73 -7.05
CA GLY A 39 -8.63 -0.03 -6.13
C GLY A 39 -7.86 0.76 -5.10
N LEU A 40 -7.42 0.10 -4.04
CA LEU A 40 -6.72 0.75 -2.94
C LEU A 40 -5.41 1.40 -3.35
N GLY A 41 -4.64 0.75 -4.23
CA GLY A 41 -3.38 1.33 -4.70
C GLY A 41 -3.59 2.68 -5.35
N ILE A 42 -4.58 2.78 -6.23
CA ILE A 42 -4.92 4.05 -6.88
C ILE A 42 -5.40 5.08 -5.84
N ASP A 43 -6.21 4.67 -4.87
CA ASP A 43 -6.66 5.56 -3.79
C ASP A 43 -5.49 6.14 -3.00
N ILE A 44 -4.52 5.30 -2.65
CA ILE A 44 -3.33 5.74 -1.94
C ILE A 44 -2.57 6.78 -2.78
N ALA A 45 -2.33 6.45 -4.05
CA ALA A 45 -1.56 7.31 -4.93
C ALA A 45 -2.24 8.66 -5.13
N GLU A 46 -3.55 8.65 -5.35
CA GLU A 46 -4.32 9.88 -5.52
C GLU A 46 -4.35 10.71 -4.23
N SER A 47 -4.41 10.06 -3.08
CA SER A 47 -4.38 10.75 -1.78
C SER A 47 -3.04 11.45 -1.55
N LEU A 48 -1.95 10.85 -2.01
CA LEU A 48 -0.63 11.46 -1.87
C LEU A 48 -0.45 12.66 -2.79
N LEU A 49 -1.14 12.66 -3.93
CA LEU A 49 -1.07 13.78 -4.89
C LEU A 49 -2.10 14.86 -4.60
N ASP A 50 -3.18 14.54 -3.92
CA ASP A 50 -4.26 15.46 -3.62
C ASP A 50 -4.67 15.31 -2.15
N SER A 51 -4.24 16.24 -1.33
CA SER A 51 -4.47 16.19 0.11
C SER A 51 -5.95 16.39 0.48
N THR A 52 -6.79 16.76 -0.46
CA THR A 52 -8.22 16.94 -0.19
C THR A 52 -9.01 15.65 -0.37
N LYS A 53 -8.40 14.61 -0.92
CA LYS A 53 -9.09 13.35 -1.13
C LYS A 53 -9.40 12.67 0.20
N ILE A 54 -10.64 12.25 0.35
CA ILE A 54 -11.10 11.54 1.55
C ILE A 54 -10.92 10.04 1.33
N THR A 55 -10.33 9.38 2.32
CA THR A 55 -10.15 7.94 2.31
C THR A 55 -11.01 7.30 3.40
N ASN A 56 -11.34 6.03 3.23
CA ASN A 56 -12.13 5.29 4.19
C ASN A 56 -11.35 4.14 4.83
N TRP A 57 -10.06 4.36 5.02
CA TRP A 57 -9.23 3.39 5.71
C TRP A 57 -9.48 3.45 7.21
N GLU A 58 -9.47 2.30 7.86
CA GLU A 58 -9.66 2.21 9.30
C GLU A 58 -8.30 2.20 10.00
N ILE A 59 -8.09 3.14 10.91
CA ILE A 59 -6.86 3.14 11.70
C ILE A 59 -6.88 1.98 12.67
N GLU A 60 -5.74 1.32 12.84
CA GLU A 60 -5.63 0.22 13.78
C GLU A 60 -4.27 0.23 14.48
N HIS A 61 -4.16 -0.62 15.50
CA HIS A 61 -2.93 -0.74 16.26
C HIS A 61 -1.83 -1.34 15.40
N LEU A 62 -0.58 -0.94 15.65
CA LEU A 62 0.56 -1.42 14.88
C LEU A 62 0.74 -2.93 14.96
N ASP A 63 0.27 -3.53 16.05
CA ASP A 63 0.40 -4.97 16.26
C ASP A 63 -0.76 -5.77 15.72
N THR A 64 -1.77 -5.14 15.16
CA THR A 64 -2.95 -5.83 14.65
C THR A 64 -2.59 -6.68 13.44
N LYS A 65 -2.99 -7.94 13.47
CA LYS A 65 -2.74 -8.88 12.38
C LYS A 65 -4.05 -9.43 11.87
N HIS A 66 -4.11 -9.64 10.57
CA HIS A 66 -5.25 -10.25 9.90
C HIS A 66 -4.76 -11.45 9.10
N SER A 67 -5.40 -12.59 9.26
CA SER A 67 -4.98 -13.81 8.57
C SER A 67 -5.44 -13.85 7.11
N ASP A 68 -6.36 -12.97 6.74
CA ASP A 68 -6.98 -12.96 5.42
C ASP A 68 -6.48 -11.84 4.51
N LEU A 69 -5.34 -11.26 4.81
CA LEU A 69 -4.77 -10.20 3.98
C LEU A 69 -4.30 -10.75 2.64
N GLU A 70 -4.55 -10.00 1.59
CA GLU A 70 -4.05 -10.31 0.26
C GLU A 70 -2.98 -9.33 -0.20
N PHE A 71 -2.97 -8.11 0.34
CA PHE A 71 -1.99 -7.09 -0.01
C PHE A 71 -1.55 -6.32 1.22
N ILE A 72 -0.29 -5.89 1.20
CA ILE A 72 0.25 -4.94 2.17
C ILE A 72 0.89 -3.80 1.40
N TYR A 73 0.51 -2.58 1.73
CA TYR A 73 1.04 -1.36 1.12
C TYR A 73 1.90 -0.64 2.13
N TYR A 74 3.10 -0.26 1.72
CA TYR A 74 3.96 0.62 2.51
C TYR A 74 4.06 1.96 1.82
N ILE A 75 3.81 3.02 2.59
CA ILE A 75 4.03 4.39 2.15
C ILE A 75 5.31 4.85 2.84
N TRP A 76 6.36 5.02 2.05
CA TRP A 76 7.67 5.39 2.57
C TRP A 76 7.79 6.91 2.54
N GLN A 77 8.02 7.49 3.70
CA GLN A 77 8.20 8.92 3.82
C GLN A 77 9.68 9.24 3.92
N LYS A 78 10.09 10.25 3.20
CA LYS A 78 11.44 10.79 3.25
C LYS A 78 11.35 12.27 3.57
N PRO A 79 12.22 12.80 4.42
CA PRO A 79 12.30 14.25 4.61
C PRO A 79 12.54 14.94 3.27
N GLN A 80 11.74 15.95 2.96
CA GLN A 80 11.92 16.82 1.79
C GLN A 80 11.85 16.12 0.44
N SER A 81 11.25 14.93 0.37
CA SER A 81 11.08 14.25 -0.90
C SER A 81 9.71 13.61 -1.00
N GLU A 82 9.34 13.25 -2.21
CA GLU A 82 8.06 12.62 -2.47
C GLU A 82 8.00 11.23 -1.84
N ALA A 83 6.81 10.85 -1.41
CA ALA A 83 6.60 9.53 -0.84
C ALA A 83 6.69 8.45 -1.91
N TRP A 84 7.21 7.30 -1.53
CA TRP A 84 7.25 6.11 -2.36
C TRP A 84 6.26 5.11 -1.85
N ILE A 85 5.76 4.26 -2.75
CA ILE A 85 4.78 3.23 -2.41
C ILE A 85 5.36 1.88 -2.80
N SER A 86 5.30 0.93 -1.87
CA SER A 86 5.61 -0.47 -2.15
C SER A 86 4.35 -1.29 -1.96
N ILE A 87 4.09 -2.23 -2.87
CA ILE A 87 2.94 -3.13 -2.78
C ILE A 87 3.46 -4.55 -2.68
N PHE A 88 3.05 -5.26 -1.63
CA PHE A 88 3.38 -6.66 -1.45
C PHE A 88 2.11 -7.50 -1.58
N GLU A 89 2.19 -8.56 -2.37
CA GLU A 89 1.13 -9.55 -2.46
C GLU A 89 1.35 -10.59 -1.36
N VAL A 90 0.31 -10.86 -0.58
CA VAL A 90 0.39 -11.76 0.56
C VAL A 90 -0.51 -12.96 0.30
N GLN A 91 -0.07 -14.15 0.71
CA GLN A 91 -0.93 -15.32 0.62
C GLN A 91 -1.82 -15.39 1.86
N PRO A 92 -3.16 -15.34 1.70
CA PRO A 92 -4.07 -15.41 2.84
C PRO A 92 -3.90 -16.72 3.61
N PHE A 93 -4.04 -16.65 4.92
CA PHE A 93 -4.00 -17.79 5.84
C PHE A 93 -2.66 -18.52 5.88
N VAL A 94 -1.64 -17.97 5.25
CA VAL A 94 -0.26 -18.47 5.33
C VAL A 94 0.57 -17.36 5.97
N ASP A 95 1.34 -17.72 6.97
CA ASP A 95 2.15 -16.74 7.70
C ASP A 95 3.41 -16.39 6.90
N GLN A 96 3.20 -16.00 5.66
CA GLN A 96 4.28 -15.63 4.75
C GLN A 96 3.95 -14.30 4.10
N ILE A 97 4.88 -13.40 4.16
CA ILE A 97 4.82 -12.16 3.42
C ILE A 97 5.22 -12.50 1.99
N GLY A 98 4.38 -12.11 1.06
CA GLY A 98 4.57 -12.47 -0.32
C GLY A 98 5.54 -11.57 -1.05
N GLU A 99 5.38 -11.52 -2.34
CA GLU A 99 6.31 -10.87 -3.26
C GLU A 99 6.00 -9.39 -3.41
N CYS A 100 7.04 -8.57 -3.52
CA CYS A 100 6.87 -7.16 -3.86
C CYS A 100 6.52 -7.04 -5.34
N ILE A 101 5.33 -6.51 -5.63
CA ILE A 101 4.83 -6.42 -7.00
C ILE A 101 4.92 -5.01 -7.56
N PHE A 102 5.20 -4.01 -6.74
CA PHE A 102 5.35 -2.64 -7.20
C PHE A 102 6.21 -1.84 -6.24
N VAL A 103 7.09 -1.01 -6.79
CA VAL A 103 7.84 0.02 -6.06
C VAL A 103 7.88 1.25 -6.94
N GLY A 104 7.46 2.40 -6.41
CA GLY A 104 7.54 3.64 -7.18
C GLY A 104 6.77 4.76 -6.52
N ARG A 105 6.76 5.91 -7.19
CA ARG A 105 6.02 7.07 -6.74
C ARG A 105 4.56 6.98 -7.17
N ALA A 106 3.73 7.87 -6.61
CA ALA A 106 2.28 7.84 -6.83
C ALA A 106 1.90 7.91 -8.31
N ASP A 107 2.55 8.78 -9.07
CA ASP A 107 2.25 8.93 -10.50
C ASP A 107 2.56 7.64 -11.28
N LYS A 108 3.60 6.93 -10.91
CA LYS A 108 3.96 5.66 -11.55
C LYS A 108 2.95 4.57 -11.22
N LEU A 109 2.45 4.55 -9.99
CA LEU A 109 1.44 3.59 -9.59
C LEU A 109 0.15 3.82 -10.38
N ILE A 110 -0.29 5.05 -10.49
CA ILE A 110 -1.48 5.38 -11.26
C ILE A 110 -1.31 4.96 -12.72
N GLY A 111 -0.15 5.24 -13.30
CA GLY A 111 0.13 4.86 -14.68
C GLY A 111 0.07 3.37 -14.91
N LYS A 112 0.54 2.58 -13.94
CA LYS A 112 0.54 1.13 -14.06
C LYS A 112 -0.85 0.52 -13.90
N TYR A 113 -1.58 0.92 -12.87
CA TYR A 113 -2.81 0.21 -12.48
C TYR A 113 -4.07 0.83 -13.04
N LYS A 114 -4.13 2.13 -13.21
CA LYS A 114 -5.32 2.77 -13.76
C LYS A 114 -5.58 2.38 -15.20
N GLN A 115 -4.52 2.15 -15.96
CA GLN A 115 -4.65 1.70 -17.34
C GLN A 115 -5.31 0.34 -17.45
N ASN A 116 -5.12 -0.51 -16.45
CA ASN A 116 -5.68 -1.86 -16.47
C ASN A 116 -7.17 -1.88 -16.15
N THR A 117 -7.72 -0.79 -15.65
CA THR A 117 -9.14 -0.74 -15.29
C THR A 117 -9.95 0.11 -16.25
N ASN A 118 -9.34 0.61 -17.29
CA ASN A 118 -9.97 1.60 -18.18
C ASN A 118 -10.15 1.11 -19.61
N TYR A 119 -10.13 -0.20 -19.83
CA TYR A 119 -10.17 -0.71 -21.19
C TYR A 119 -11.58 -1.04 -21.67
N ASP A 120 -12.53 -1.04 -20.83
CA ASP A 120 -13.90 -1.29 -21.26
C ASP A 120 -14.56 -0.05 -21.83
N GLY A 121 -13.78 0.99 -21.88
CA GLY A 121 -14.17 2.22 -22.57
C GLY A 121 -15.55 2.65 -22.33
#